data_05cca6c335732b799720a0d0e8684133
#
_entry.id   05cca6c335732b799720a0d0e8684133
#
_cell.length_a   1.000
_cell.length_b   1.000
_cell.length_c   1.000
_cell.angle_alpha   90.00
_cell.angle_beta   90.00
_cell.angle_gamma   90.00
#
_symmetry.space_group_name_H-M   'P 1'
#
loop_
_entity.id
_entity.type
_entity.pdbx_description
1 polymer ?
#
loop_
_entity_poly.entity_id
_entity_poly.type
_entity_poly.pdbx_seq_one_letter_code
_entity_poly.pdbx_strand_id
1 'polypeptide(L)'
;MKKPLYGAVCVAFMFCLSLAPGAVPTACAGDATDQIRETADAVINVLNNKELKKPENKQKRRKQLREIVDKRFDFAEMAKRSLGFAWNKRTPEEKKEFVSLFSDLLEDTYIRKIERYEREKVIYTGERVEGSYAAVRTKVVTDQGVEIPVEYRIFKKGTKWEVYDIIIEGVSLVNNYRSQFSSIINSDTYAGLVKKLKEKVKKESE
;
A
#
# COMPACT_ATOMS: atom_id res chain seq x y z
N MET A 1 -72.70 -39.77 33.71
CA MET A 1 -73.30 -38.43 33.95
C MET A 1 -72.42 -37.33 33.26
N LYS A 2 -73.08 -36.63 32.36
CA LYS A 2 -72.76 -35.26 31.89
C LYS A 2 -71.38 -34.93 31.28
N LYS A 3 -71.38 -34.65 29.93
CA LYS A 3 -70.53 -33.78 29.14
C LYS A 3 -70.62 -32.32 29.64
N PRO A 4 -69.71 -31.38 29.20
CA PRO A 4 -69.61 -30.80 27.84
C PRO A 4 -68.16 -30.60 27.41
N LEU A 5 -67.79 -30.65 26.17
CA LEU A 5 -67.86 -29.83 24.94
C LEU A 5 -67.41 -28.36 25.08
N TYR A 6 -66.22 -28.06 24.58
CA TYR A 6 -65.80 -26.81 23.95
C TYR A 6 -64.56 -27.15 23.11
N GLY A 7 -64.49 -27.12 21.90
CA GLY A 7 -64.56 -26.06 20.90
C GLY A 7 -63.22 -25.38 20.74
N ALA A 8 -62.24 -25.93 19.96
CA ALA A 8 -61.00 -25.30 19.69
C ALA A 8 -60.88 -25.08 18.17
N VAL A 9 -60.89 -23.81 17.82
CA VAL A 9 -60.65 -23.26 16.47
C VAL A 9 -59.17 -23.37 16.17
N CYS A 10 -58.78 -24.20 15.19
CA CYS A 10 -57.44 -24.18 14.62
C CYS A 10 -57.30 -22.99 13.68
N VAL A 11 -56.57 -21.97 14.10
CA VAL A 11 -56.04 -20.95 13.20
C VAL A 11 -54.63 -21.36 12.76
N ALA A 12 -54.54 -21.90 11.56
CA ALA A 12 -53.27 -22.19 10.91
C ALA A 12 -52.64 -20.84 10.48
N PHE A 13 -51.61 -20.40 11.21
CA PHE A 13 -50.80 -19.26 10.82
C PHE A 13 -49.74 -19.76 9.82
N MET A 14 -50.01 -19.56 8.54
CA MET A 14 -49.12 -19.87 7.45
C MET A 14 -48.06 -18.78 7.40
N PHE A 15 -46.90 -19.05 8.03
CA PHE A 15 -45.75 -18.16 7.98
C PHE A 15 -45.07 -18.31 6.60
N CYS A 16 -45.45 -17.45 5.67
CA CYS A 16 -44.70 -17.28 4.41
C CYS A 16 -43.33 -16.68 4.71
N LEU A 17 -42.33 -17.55 4.80
CA LEU A 17 -40.93 -17.16 4.84
C LEU A 17 -40.53 -16.70 3.43
N SER A 18 -40.71 -15.40 3.18
CA SER A 18 -40.19 -14.77 1.96
C SER A 18 -38.66 -14.74 2.05
N LEU A 19 -37.98 -15.67 1.36
CA LEU A 19 -36.56 -15.57 1.07
C LEU A 19 -36.37 -14.34 0.18
N ALA A 20 -35.99 -13.22 0.78
CA ALA A 20 -35.45 -12.11 0.01
C ALA A 20 -34.11 -12.58 -0.61
N PRO A 21 -33.90 -12.42 -1.93
CA PRO A 21 -32.60 -12.69 -2.51
C PRO A 21 -31.59 -11.77 -1.83
N GLY A 22 -30.64 -12.36 -1.12
CA GLY A 22 -29.56 -11.65 -0.46
C GLY A 22 -28.82 -10.82 -1.52
N ALA A 23 -28.99 -9.50 -1.45
CA ALA A 23 -28.14 -8.59 -2.19
C ALA A 23 -26.70 -8.84 -1.71
N VAL A 24 -25.92 -9.52 -2.54
CA VAL A 24 -24.46 -9.59 -2.36
C VAL A 24 -24.00 -8.13 -2.38
N PRO A 25 -23.39 -7.58 -1.32
CA PRO A 25 -22.87 -6.24 -1.39
C PRO A 25 -21.82 -6.24 -2.50
N THR A 26 -22.14 -5.63 -3.64
CA THR A 26 -21.13 -5.19 -4.58
C THR A 26 -20.22 -4.29 -3.77
N ALA A 27 -19.00 -4.73 -3.51
CA ALA A 27 -17.99 -3.91 -2.88
C ALA A 27 -17.76 -2.72 -3.82
N CYS A 28 -18.49 -1.61 -3.59
CA CYS A 28 -18.11 -0.34 -4.18
C CYS A 28 -16.68 -0.10 -3.76
N ALA A 29 -15.77 0.04 -4.74
CA ALA A 29 -14.44 0.52 -4.47
C ALA A 29 -14.61 1.84 -3.70
N GLY A 30 -14.05 1.93 -2.50
CA GLY A 30 -14.12 3.15 -1.70
C GLY A 30 -13.14 4.19 -2.24
N ASP A 31 -13.31 5.43 -1.79
CA ASP A 31 -12.43 6.56 -2.14
C ASP A 31 -10.93 6.23 -1.99
N ALA A 32 -10.58 5.42 -0.98
CA ALA A 32 -9.21 4.97 -0.73
C ALA A 32 -8.69 4.03 -1.85
N THR A 33 -9.50 3.04 -2.24
CA THR A 33 -9.16 2.11 -3.32
C THR A 33 -9.05 2.83 -4.66
N ASP A 34 -9.96 3.77 -4.95
CA ASP A 34 -9.95 4.50 -6.21
C ASP A 34 -8.71 5.36 -6.35
N GLN A 35 -8.26 6.02 -5.27
CA GLN A 35 -7.03 6.80 -5.29
C GLN A 35 -5.76 5.95 -5.42
N ILE A 36 -5.72 4.73 -4.86
CA ILE A 36 -4.63 3.78 -5.09
C ILE A 36 -4.66 3.27 -6.53
N ARG A 37 -5.86 2.98 -7.07
CA ARG A 37 -6.03 2.55 -8.47
C ARG A 37 -5.54 3.60 -9.45
N GLU A 38 -5.94 4.86 -9.28
CA GLU A 38 -5.47 5.98 -10.10
C GLU A 38 -3.94 6.02 -10.17
N THR A 39 -3.28 5.84 -9.03
CA THR A 39 -1.82 5.84 -8.95
C THR A 39 -1.21 4.62 -9.65
N ALA A 40 -1.76 3.43 -9.44
CA ALA A 40 -1.31 2.21 -10.09
C ALA A 40 -1.48 2.28 -11.62
N ASP A 41 -2.63 2.77 -12.09
CA ASP A 41 -2.92 2.94 -13.51
C ASP A 41 -1.97 3.96 -14.15
N ALA A 42 -1.66 5.06 -13.46
CA ALA A 42 -0.67 6.05 -13.93
C ALA A 42 0.73 5.43 -14.06
N VAL A 43 1.16 4.61 -13.10
CA VAL A 43 2.43 3.85 -13.17
C VAL A 43 2.42 2.89 -14.37
N ILE A 44 1.37 2.09 -14.52
CA ILE A 44 1.20 1.13 -15.62
C ILE A 44 1.24 1.84 -16.98
N ASN A 45 0.59 3.00 -17.11
CA ASN A 45 0.59 3.79 -18.33
C ASN A 45 2.00 4.26 -18.72
N VAL A 46 2.82 4.69 -17.75
CA VAL A 46 4.23 5.04 -18.00
C VAL A 46 5.03 3.82 -18.44
N LEU A 47 4.84 2.68 -17.77
CA LEU A 47 5.54 1.43 -18.08
C LEU A 47 5.17 0.87 -19.46
N ASN A 48 3.92 1.06 -19.89
CA ASN A 48 3.45 0.58 -21.20
C ASN A 48 3.72 1.55 -22.34
N ASN A 49 4.21 2.75 -22.08
CA ASN A 49 4.50 3.74 -23.12
C ASN A 49 5.71 3.31 -23.95
N LYS A 50 5.49 3.06 -25.25
CA LYS A 50 6.51 2.56 -26.18
C LYS A 50 7.73 3.50 -26.28
N GLU A 51 7.51 4.82 -26.27
CA GLU A 51 8.59 5.80 -26.35
C GLU A 51 9.43 5.80 -25.06
N LEU A 52 8.78 5.68 -23.89
CA LEU A 52 9.47 5.63 -22.61
C LEU A 52 10.19 4.29 -22.37
N LYS A 53 9.83 3.24 -23.09
CA LYS A 53 10.55 1.93 -23.06
C LYS A 53 11.91 1.97 -23.75
N LYS A 54 12.16 2.92 -24.63
CA LYS A 54 13.43 3.04 -25.32
C LYS A 54 14.58 3.33 -24.34
N PRO A 55 15.77 2.72 -24.50
CA PRO A 55 16.92 2.90 -23.61
C PRO A 55 17.30 4.36 -23.34
N GLU A 56 17.27 5.20 -24.38
CA GLU A 56 17.56 6.63 -24.30
C GLU A 56 16.58 7.41 -23.43
N ASN A 57 15.36 6.91 -23.24
CA ASN A 57 14.32 7.53 -22.43
C ASN A 57 14.26 7.00 -20.98
N LYS A 58 15.20 6.14 -20.57
CA LYS A 58 15.23 5.53 -19.23
C LYS A 58 15.13 6.55 -18.10
N GLN A 59 15.91 7.64 -18.16
CA GLN A 59 15.88 8.68 -17.13
C GLN A 59 14.54 9.42 -17.11
N LYS A 60 13.98 9.73 -18.28
CA LYS A 60 12.67 10.37 -18.40
C LYS A 60 11.56 9.47 -17.81
N ARG A 61 11.61 8.16 -18.09
CA ARG A 61 10.68 7.19 -17.53
C ARG A 61 10.77 7.16 -16.01
N ARG A 62 11.97 7.04 -15.43
CA ARG A 62 12.19 7.03 -13.97
C ARG A 62 11.68 8.30 -13.32
N LYS A 63 11.97 9.46 -13.91
CA LYS A 63 11.47 10.74 -13.40
C LYS A 63 9.93 10.76 -13.35
N GLN A 64 9.26 10.30 -14.39
CA GLN A 64 7.79 10.26 -14.40
C GLN A 64 7.22 9.27 -13.36
N LEU A 65 7.84 8.09 -13.21
CA LEU A 65 7.47 7.13 -12.17
C LEU A 65 7.62 7.74 -10.77
N ARG A 66 8.74 8.42 -10.52
CA ARG A 66 8.98 9.13 -9.25
C ARG A 66 7.91 10.19 -8.99
N GLU A 67 7.63 11.05 -9.94
CA GLU A 67 6.61 12.11 -9.81
C GLU A 67 5.21 11.56 -9.49
N ILE A 68 4.86 10.37 -9.99
CA ILE A 68 3.61 9.70 -9.69
C ILE A 68 3.62 9.18 -8.26
N VAL A 69 4.70 8.52 -7.84
CA VAL A 69 4.86 7.93 -6.52
C VAL A 69 4.91 9.02 -5.45
N ASP A 70 5.68 10.10 -5.66
CA ASP A 70 5.82 11.23 -4.73
C ASP A 70 4.47 11.91 -4.41
N LYS A 71 3.51 11.87 -5.32
CA LYS A 71 2.16 12.43 -5.09
C LYS A 71 1.28 11.56 -4.18
N ARG A 72 1.62 10.28 -4.03
CA ARG A 72 0.80 9.30 -3.29
C ARG A 72 1.48 8.84 -1.99
N PHE A 73 2.80 8.87 -1.91
CA PHE A 73 3.55 8.33 -0.79
C PHE A 73 4.01 9.46 0.15
N ASP A 74 3.72 9.34 1.44
CA ASP A 74 4.30 10.21 2.46
C ASP A 74 5.65 9.63 2.92
N PHE A 75 6.71 9.94 2.18
CA PHE A 75 8.05 9.49 2.51
C PHE A 75 8.54 10.03 3.85
N ALA A 76 8.03 11.18 4.32
CA ALA A 76 8.38 11.71 5.64
C ALA A 76 7.79 10.85 6.75
N GLU A 77 6.53 10.43 6.63
CA GLU A 77 5.91 9.53 7.61
C GLU A 77 6.51 8.12 7.54
N MET A 78 6.83 7.61 6.34
CA MET A 78 7.54 6.34 6.16
C MET A 78 8.92 6.38 6.82
N ALA A 79 9.72 7.43 6.60
CA ALA A 79 11.03 7.63 7.19
C ALA A 79 10.95 7.73 8.73
N LYS A 80 10.02 8.53 9.23
CA LYS A 80 9.76 8.67 10.68
C LYS A 80 9.47 7.32 11.32
N ARG A 81 8.59 6.52 10.72
CA ARG A 81 8.23 5.18 11.22
C ARG A 81 9.39 4.21 11.14
N SER A 82 10.21 4.27 10.08
CA SER A 82 11.37 3.40 9.90
C SER A 82 12.52 3.72 10.88
N LEU A 83 12.70 4.98 11.30
CA LEU A 83 13.65 5.32 12.38
C LEU A 83 13.11 5.04 13.79
N GLY A 84 11.78 5.01 13.96
CA GLY A 84 11.16 4.77 15.25
C GLY A 84 11.61 5.77 16.33
N PHE A 85 12.05 5.28 17.48
CA PHE A 85 12.46 6.16 18.61
C PHE A 85 13.66 7.05 18.27
N ALA A 86 14.54 6.62 17.35
CA ALA A 86 15.69 7.41 16.94
C ALA A 86 15.28 8.72 16.23
N TRP A 87 14.10 8.76 15.60
CA TRP A 87 13.57 9.96 14.96
C TRP A 87 13.42 11.16 15.91
N ASN A 88 12.97 10.93 17.14
CA ASN A 88 12.72 12.00 18.10
C ASN A 88 14.01 12.69 18.57
N LYS A 89 15.15 12.03 18.39
CA LYS A 89 16.48 12.56 18.76
C LYS A 89 17.17 13.30 17.60
N ARG A 90 16.48 13.49 16.46
CA ARG A 90 17.06 14.11 15.24
C ARG A 90 16.68 15.58 15.16
N THR A 91 17.62 16.39 14.68
CA THR A 91 17.37 17.79 14.33
C THR A 91 16.45 17.87 13.10
N PRO A 92 15.85 19.02 12.80
CA PRO A 92 15.09 19.22 11.57
C PRO A 92 15.91 18.92 10.31
N GLU A 93 17.17 19.31 10.28
CA GLU A 93 18.11 19.11 9.17
C GLU A 93 18.40 17.61 8.97
N GLU A 94 18.72 16.90 10.07
CA GLU A 94 18.94 15.45 10.04
C GLU A 94 17.69 14.70 9.57
N LYS A 95 16.50 15.14 9.98
CA LYS A 95 15.23 14.56 9.51
C LYS A 95 15.05 14.76 8.01
N LYS A 96 15.29 15.99 7.53
CA LYS A 96 15.18 16.30 6.09
C LYS A 96 16.17 15.48 5.26
N GLU A 97 17.43 15.40 5.71
CA GLU A 97 18.45 14.58 5.05
C GLU A 97 18.06 13.10 5.03
N PHE A 98 17.60 12.57 6.16
CA PHE A 98 17.21 11.16 6.25
C PHE A 98 16.01 10.84 5.36
N VAL A 99 14.99 11.72 5.30
CA VAL A 99 13.83 11.55 4.40
C VAL A 99 14.29 11.46 2.94
N SER A 100 15.19 12.35 2.51
CA SER A 100 15.74 12.31 1.15
C SER A 100 16.47 11.00 0.87
N LEU A 101 17.41 10.61 1.74
CA LEU A 101 18.18 9.38 1.58
C LEU A 101 17.30 8.12 1.59
N PHE A 102 16.27 8.11 2.43
CA PHE A 102 15.35 6.97 2.51
C PHE A 102 14.44 6.90 1.27
N SER A 103 13.96 8.04 0.77
CA SER A 103 13.22 8.13 -0.49
C SER A 103 14.06 7.61 -1.65
N ASP A 104 15.31 8.08 -1.79
CA ASP A 104 16.21 7.66 -2.85
C ASP A 104 16.52 6.15 -2.75
N LEU A 105 16.73 5.62 -1.53
CA LEU A 105 16.92 4.19 -1.30
C LEU A 105 15.72 3.35 -1.76
N LEU A 106 14.50 3.80 -1.44
CA LEU A 106 13.28 3.10 -1.84
C LEU A 106 13.09 3.17 -3.36
N GLU A 107 13.32 4.33 -3.95
CA GLU A 107 13.27 4.52 -5.40
C GLU A 107 14.20 3.54 -6.10
N ASP A 108 15.49 3.56 -5.80
CA ASP A 108 16.48 2.71 -6.44
C ASP A 108 16.18 1.21 -6.25
N THR A 109 15.71 0.84 -5.07
CA THR A 109 15.40 -0.56 -4.78
C THR A 109 14.15 -1.06 -5.51
N TYR A 110 13.10 -0.24 -5.60
CA TYR A 110 11.78 -0.67 -6.07
C TYR A 110 11.46 -0.24 -7.49
N ILE A 111 11.94 0.93 -7.97
CA ILE A 111 11.72 1.34 -9.37
C ILE A 111 12.34 0.35 -10.34
N ARG A 112 13.52 -0.20 -10.05
CA ARG A 112 14.12 -1.25 -10.90
C ARG A 112 13.27 -2.52 -10.97
N LYS A 113 12.55 -2.85 -9.88
CA LYS A 113 11.62 -4.00 -9.88
C LYS A 113 10.38 -3.68 -10.69
N ILE A 114 9.85 -2.47 -10.50
CA ILE A 114 8.69 -1.96 -11.24
C ILE A 114 9.01 -1.82 -12.74
N GLU A 115 10.23 -1.41 -13.12
CA GLU A 115 10.64 -1.32 -14.53
C GLU A 115 10.67 -2.66 -15.27
N ARG A 116 10.72 -3.78 -14.54
CA ARG A 116 10.64 -5.15 -15.11
C ARG A 116 9.20 -5.61 -15.31
N TYR A 117 8.25 -4.80 -14.90
CA TYR A 117 6.83 -5.05 -15.10
C TYR A 117 6.50 -5.07 -16.61
N GLU A 118 5.88 -6.15 -17.09
CA GLU A 118 5.57 -6.29 -18.52
C GLU A 118 4.07 -6.36 -18.79
N ARG A 119 3.35 -7.26 -18.12
CA ARG A 119 1.92 -7.51 -18.36
C ARG A 119 1.15 -7.91 -17.11
N GLU A 120 1.70 -7.67 -15.94
CA GLU A 120 1.05 -8.03 -14.68
C GLU A 120 -0.28 -7.29 -14.55
N LYS A 121 -1.21 -7.92 -13.85
CA LYS A 121 -2.52 -7.34 -13.56
C LYS A 121 -2.62 -7.04 -12.07
N VAL A 122 -3.17 -5.88 -11.73
CA VAL A 122 -3.49 -5.54 -10.34
C VAL A 122 -4.96 -5.85 -10.09
N ILE A 123 -5.23 -6.79 -9.18
CA ILE A 123 -6.57 -7.17 -8.75
C ILE A 123 -6.80 -6.58 -7.37
N TYR A 124 -7.83 -5.78 -7.20
CA TYR A 124 -8.23 -5.19 -5.91
C TYR A 124 -9.11 -6.19 -5.17
N THR A 125 -8.68 -6.62 -3.99
CA THR A 125 -9.33 -7.72 -3.23
C THR A 125 -10.08 -7.24 -2.00
N GLY A 126 -9.92 -5.97 -1.61
CA GLY A 126 -10.68 -5.39 -0.52
C GLY A 126 -10.10 -4.11 0.03
N GLU A 127 -10.95 -3.40 0.76
CA GLU A 127 -10.63 -2.18 1.48
C GLU A 127 -11.12 -2.30 2.91
N ARG A 128 -10.36 -1.77 3.86
CA ARG A 128 -10.77 -1.60 5.25
C ARG A 128 -10.43 -0.19 5.69
N VAL A 129 -11.43 0.56 6.10
CA VAL A 129 -11.27 1.94 6.59
C VAL A 129 -11.52 1.98 8.09
N GLU A 130 -10.62 2.60 8.83
CA GLU A 130 -10.71 2.81 10.28
C GLU A 130 -10.36 4.27 10.61
N GLY A 131 -11.38 5.11 10.71
CA GLY A 131 -11.21 6.55 10.94
C GLY A 131 -10.40 7.21 9.81
N SER A 132 -9.24 7.76 10.15
CA SER A 132 -8.33 8.38 9.19
C SER A 132 -7.31 7.41 8.58
N TYR A 133 -7.39 6.12 8.88
CA TYR A 133 -6.51 5.09 8.34
C TYR A 133 -7.29 4.12 7.46
N ALA A 134 -6.63 3.60 6.43
CA ALA A 134 -7.20 2.53 5.64
C ALA A 134 -6.12 1.54 5.17
N ALA A 135 -6.57 0.34 4.80
CA ALA A 135 -5.77 -0.67 4.13
C ALA A 135 -6.46 -1.06 2.83
N VAL A 136 -5.78 -0.91 1.71
CA VAL A 136 -6.23 -1.37 0.40
C VAL A 136 -5.43 -2.61 0.04
N ARG A 137 -6.13 -3.73 -0.18
CA ARG A 137 -5.52 -5.02 -0.52
C ARG A 137 -5.63 -5.28 -2.00
N THR A 138 -4.52 -5.71 -2.57
CA THR A 138 -4.42 -6.08 -3.97
C THR A 138 -3.64 -7.38 -4.13
N LYS A 139 -3.75 -7.96 -5.31
CA LYS A 139 -2.86 -9.01 -5.82
C LYS A 139 -2.27 -8.54 -7.15
N VAL A 140 -0.97 -8.60 -7.25
CA VAL A 140 -0.28 -8.45 -8.53
C VAL A 140 -0.14 -9.84 -9.14
N VAL A 141 -0.75 -10.05 -10.29
CA VAL A 141 -0.72 -11.34 -11.02
C VAL A 141 0.27 -11.21 -12.17
N THR A 142 1.34 -12.01 -12.13
CA THR A 142 2.36 -12.04 -13.17
C THR A 142 1.89 -12.78 -14.42
N ASP A 143 2.59 -12.63 -15.55
CA ASP A 143 2.33 -13.39 -16.77
C ASP A 143 2.37 -14.91 -16.57
N GLN A 144 3.13 -15.38 -15.56
CA GLN A 144 3.24 -16.79 -15.20
C GLN A 144 2.12 -17.26 -14.26
N GLY A 145 1.16 -16.38 -13.94
CA GLY A 145 0.05 -16.69 -13.04
C GLY A 145 0.42 -16.68 -11.55
N VAL A 146 1.62 -16.20 -11.18
CA VAL A 146 2.00 -16.04 -9.77
C VAL A 146 1.23 -14.85 -9.18
N GLU A 147 0.55 -15.08 -8.07
CA GLU A 147 -0.16 -14.03 -7.33
C GLU A 147 0.72 -13.50 -6.18
N ILE A 148 1.05 -12.24 -6.23
CA ILE A 148 1.82 -11.53 -5.20
C ILE A 148 0.85 -10.66 -4.42
N PRO A 149 0.51 -10.97 -3.15
CA PRO A 149 -0.35 -10.13 -2.33
C PRO A 149 0.38 -8.84 -1.94
N VAL A 150 -0.30 -7.71 -2.14
CA VAL A 150 0.19 -6.38 -1.78
C VAL A 150 -0.90 -5.62 -1.02
N GLU A 151 -0.57 -5.14 0.18
CA GLU A 151 -1.46 -4.29 0.97
C GLU A 151 -0.83 -2.89 1.10
N TYR A 152 -1.57 -1.87 0.71
CA TYR A 152 -1.21 -0.47 0.90
C TYR A 152 -1.81 0.02 2.21
N ARG A 153 -0.98 0.45 3.16
CA ARG A 153 -1.40 1.13 4.38
C ARG A 153 -1.36 2.63 4.14
N ILE A 154 -2.50 3.25 4.29
CA ILE A 154 -2.73 4.64 3.92
C ILE A 154 -3.39 5.41 5.04
N PHE A 155 -3.18 6.72 5.08
CA PHE A 155 -3.87 7.61 5.99
C PHE A 155 -4.41 8.84 5.25
N LYS A 156 -5.46 9.42 5.80
CA LYS A 156 -6.15 10.57 5.20
C LYS A 156 -5.48 11.87 5.59
N LYS A 157 -5.13 12.69 4.58
CA LYS A 157 -4.54 14.02 4.74
C LYS A 157 -5.36 15.01 3.91
N GLY A 158 -6.29 15.70 4.56
CA GLY A 158 -7.33 16.45 3.88
C GLY A 158 -8.24 15.52 3.07
N THR A 159 -8.31 15.72 1.77
CA THR A 159 -9.08 14.88 0.84
C THR A 159 -8.28 13.73 0.23
N LYS A 160 -6.96 13.64 0.51
CA LYS A 160 -6.06 12.66 -0.08
C LYS A 160 -5.79 11.51 0.86
N TRP A 161 -5.65 10.32 0.30
CA TRP A 161 -5.10 9.16 0.97
C TRP A 161 -3.62 9.03 0.60
N GLU A 162 -2.72 9.09 1.59
CA GLU A 162 -1.27 8.98 1.40
C GLU A 162 -0.75 7.66 1.96
N VAL A 163 0.14 7.00 1.22
CA VAL A 163 0.74 5.71 1.61
C VAL A 163 1.85 5.94 2.62
N TYR A 164 1.77 5.29 3.77
CA TYR A 164 2.83 5.30 4.79
C TYR A 164 3.52 3.94 4.98
N ASP A 165 2.99 2.87 4.40
CA ASP A 165 3.62 1.55 4.41
C ASP A 165 3.06 0.68 3.30
N ILE A 166 3.85 -0.27 2.80
CA ILE A 166 3.42 -1.32 1.90
C ILE A 166 3.80 -2.65 2.51
N ILE A 167 2.86 -3.61 2.47
CA ILE A 167 3.10 -5.00 2.85
C ILE A 167 3.12 -5.84 1.58
N ILE A 168 4.22 -6.49 1.30
CA ILE A 168 4.40 -7.38 0.15
C ILE A 168 4.63 -8.78 0.68
N GLU A 169 3.81 -9.75 0.28
CA GLU A 169 3.88 -11.14 0.76
C GLU A 169 3.92 -11.23 2.30
N GLY A 170 3.15 -10.37 2.98
CA GLY A 170 3.08 -10.30 4.45
C GLY A 170 4.22 -9.52 5.13
N VAL A 171 5.21 -9.05 4.39
CA VAL A 171 6.36 -8.30 4.93
C VAL A 171 6.15 -6.79 4.78
N SER A 172 6.01 -6.08 5.90
CA SER A 172 5.94 -4.61 5.94
C SER A 172 7.29 -4.01 5.56
N LEU A 173 7.28 -3.13 4.56
CA LEU A 173 8.45 -2.42 4.09
C LEU A 173 9.06 -1.53 5.19
N VAL A 174 8.22 -0.73 5.84
CA VAL A 174 8.65 0.19 6.90
C VAL A 174 9.19 -0.57 8.11
N ASN A 175 8.55 -1.66 8.55
CA ASN A 175 9.04 -2.47 9.66
C ASN A 175 10.34 -3.21 9.33
N ASN A 176 10.50 -3.67 8.10
CA ASN A 176 11.74 -4.31 7.64
C ASN A 176 12.91 -3.32 7.75
N TYR A 177 12.75 -2.10 7.22
CA TYR A 177 13.77 -1.06 7.36
C TYR A 177 13.97 -0.61 8.80
N ARG A 178 12.90 -0.54 9.60
CA ARG A 178 13.00 -0.21 11.03
C ARG A 178 13.91 -1.18 11.77
N SER A 179 13.76 -2.47 11.52
CA SER A 179 14.61 -3.50 12.13
C SER A 179 16.07 -3.33 11.71
N GLN A 180 16.33 -3.13 10.42
CA GLN A 180 17.67 -2.92 9.88
C GLN A 180 18.33 -1.65 10.45
N PHE A 181 17.59 -0.52 10.45
CA PHE A 181 18.13 0.75 10.94
C PHE A 181 18.37 0.74 12.44
N SER A 182 17.49 0.12 13.22
CA SER A 182 17.69 -0.07 14.65
C SER A 182 18.93 -0.91 14.93
N SER A 183 19.14 -2.00 14.18
CA SER A 183 20.33 -2.82 14.32
C SER A 183 21.61 -2.02 14.02
N ILE A 184 21.62 -1.23 12.95
CA ILE A 184 22.78 -0.40 12.59
C ILE A 184 23.03 0.67 13.65
N ILE A 185 22.00 1.36 14.12
CA ILE A 185 22.15 2.42 15.12
C ILE A 185 22.66 1.85 16.46
N ASN A 186 22.24 0.64 16.82
CA ASN A 186 22.66 -0.01 18.07
C ASN A 186 24.12 -0.55 18.00
N SER A 187 24.56 -1.01 16.82
CA SER A 187 25.94 -1.53 16.63
C SER A 187 26.95 -0.46 16.24
N ASP A 188 26.49 0.69 15.76
CA ASP A 188 27.30 1.82 15.31
C ASP A 188 26.67 3.11 15.86
N THR A 189 26.27 4.03 14.99
CA THR A 189 25.61 5.32 15.36
C THR A 189 24.58 5.69 14.27
N TYR A 190 23.79 6.73 14.54
CA TYR A 190 22.99 7.34 13.50
C TYR A 190 23.84 7.87 12.32
N ALA A 191 25.00 8.49 12.64
CA ALA A 191 25.92 8.96 11.61
C ALA A 191 26.44 7.80 10.71
N GLY A 192 26.72 6.65 11.34
CA GLY A 192 27.07 5.43 10.63
C GLY A 192 25.95 4.92 9.70
N LEU A 193 24.68 4.99 10.16
CA LEU A 193 23.53 4.68 9.31
C LEU A 193 23.46 5.61 8.11
N VAL A 194 23.53 6.94 8.31
CA VAL A 194 23.50 7.93 7.23
C VAL A 194 24.64 7.70 6.23
N LYS A 195 25.85 7.42 6.71
CA LYS A 195 26.98 7.08 5.83
C LYS A 195 26.68 5.88 4.96
N LYS A 196 26.19 4.77 5.53
CA LYS A 196 25.82 3.55 4.80
C LYS A 196 24.71 3.81 3.77
N LEU A 197 23.73 4.65 4.09
CA LEU A 197 22.68 5.02 3.15
C LEU A 197 23.24 5.81 1.96
N LYS A 198 24.10 6.81 2.20
CA LYS A 198 24.77 7.58 1.15
C LYS A 198 25.60 6.68 0.22
N GLU A 199 26.36 5.76 0.78
CA GLU A 199 27.15 4.79 0.00
C GLU A 199 26.27 3.89 -0.85
N LYS A 200 25.14 3.44 -0.31
CA LYS A 200 24.20 2.57 -1.03
C LYS A 200 23.52 3.30 -2.18
N VAL A 201 22.97 4.49 -1.93
CA VAL A 201 22.35 5.33 -2.97
C VAL A 201 23.33 5.65 -4.09
N LYS A 202 24.60 5.98 -3.75
CA LYS A 202 25.62 6.26 -4.76
C LYS A 202 25.90 5.06 -5.67
N LYS A 203 26.09 3.86 -5.10
CA LYS A 203 26.34 2.62 -5.86
C LYS A 203 25.21 2.23 -6.79
N GLU A 204 24.00 2.61 -6.45
CA GLU A 204 22.82 2.27 -7.23
C GLU A 204 22.51 3.30 -8.33
N SER A 205 23.14 4.48 -8.26
CA SER A 205 23.04 5.54 -9.28
C SER A 205 24.07 5.39 -10.41
N GLU A 206 25.12 4.58 -10.21
CA GLU A 206 26.13 4.18 -11.21
C GLU A 206 25.67 2.95 -12.01
#